data_0e3a739f1d0dc7e20117d40541af3ecf
#
_entry.id   0e3a739f1d0dc7e20117d40541af3ecf
#
_cell.length_a   1.000
_cell.length_b   1.000
_cell.length_c   1.000
_cell.angle_alpha   90.00
_cell.angle_beta   90.00
_cell.angle_gamma   90.00
#
_symmetry.space_group_name_H-M   'P 1'
#
loop_
_entity.id
_entity.type
_entity.pdbx_description
1 polymer ?
#
loop_
_entity_poly.entity_id
_entity_poly.type
_entity_poly.pdbx_seq_one_letter_code
_entity_poly.pdbx_strand_id
1 'polypeptide(L)'
;MIPNDTIDEFVKRIREAGGSNIESVILFGSAVAGDFHPGLSNVNLLCVLRDSSFQALQALTRAAKWWDKQKQPPPLCMTRQELESSTDVFTIELLDMQQHHRVLFGDDVLTGLKVPMDLHRVQVEYELREKLILLRQHVLVASDNESRLWDLVLRSAPSFATLFRHALIALGDATKSARRDAVQVLSQRVGFDATAMLQVLDIREKKIDRKTINIRDLGARYLAAVETVTNAVDRA
;
A
#
# COMPACT_ATOMS: atom_id res chain seq x y z
N MET A 1 -7.76 -2.44 -14.84
CA MET A 1 -6.62 -3.35 -14.62
C MET A 1 -5.67 -3.14 -15.77
N ILE A 2 -4.36 -3.09 -15.54
CA ILE A 2 -3.40 -3.22 -16.62
C ILE A 2 -3.60 -4.61 -17.22
N PRO A 3 -3.59 -4.77 -18.55
CA PRO A 3 -3.70 -6.08 -19.18
C PRO A 3 -2.65 -7.03 -18.61
N ASN A 4 -3.02 -8.27 -18.33
CA ASN A 4 -2.06 -9.29 -17.88
C ASN A 4 -0.87 -9.41 -18.86
N ASP A 5 -1.12 -9.26 -20.15
CA ASP A 5 -0.09 -9.25 -21.20
C ASP A 5 1.01 -8.21 -20.94
N THR A 6 0.68 -7.06 -20.35
CA THR A 6 1.67 -6.02 -20.01
C THR A 6 2.54 -6.46 -18.82
N ILE A 7 1.95 -7.14 -17.85
CA ILE A 7 2.69 -7.69 -16.70
C ILE A 7 3.59 -8.83 -17.19
N ASP A 8 3.07 -9.73 -18.01
CA ASP A 8 3.82 -10.85 -18.57
C ASP A 8 5.00 -10.38 -19.44
N GLU A 9 4.78 -9.32 -20.23
CA GLU A 9 5.86 -8.71 -21.03
C GLU A 9 6.93 -8.08 -20.12
N PHE A 10 6.55 -7.45 -18.99
CA PHE A 10 7.54 -6.96 -18.02
C PHE A 10 8.36 -8.13 -17.44
N VAL A 11 7.70 -9.21 -17.01
CA VAL A 11 8.36 -10.39 -16.45
C VAL A 11 9.36 -10.97 -17.47
N LYS A 12 8.99 -11.06 -18.74
CA LYS A 12 9.89 -11.48 -19.81
C LYS A 12 11.11 -10.57 -19.91
N ARG A 13 10.90 -9.25 -19.99
CA ARG A 13 11.98 -8.26 -20.15
C ARG A 13 12.95 -8.21 -18.97
N ILE A 14 12.43 -8.30 -17.74
CA ILE A 14 13.29 -8.25 -16.55
C ILE A 14 14.14 -9.52 -16.45
N ARG A 15 13.59 -10.68 -16.82
CA ARG A 15 14.31 -11.95 -16.88
C ARG A 15 15.38 -11.97 -17.98
N GLU A 16 15.06 -11.44 -19.16
CA GLU A 16 16.05 -11.32 -20.26
C GLU A 16 17.20 -10.39 -19.87
N ALA A 17 16.90 -9.28 -19.17
CA ALA A 17 17.89 -8.30 -18.75
C ALA A 17 18.76 -8.80 -17.58
N GLY A 18 18.16 -9.48 -16.60
CA GLY A 18 18.87 -9.92 -15.39
C GLY A 18 19.38 -11.35 -15.44
N GLY A 19 18.89 -12.18 -16.39
CA GLY A 19 19.31 -13.59 -16.53
C GLY A 19 19.18 -14.37 -15.22
N SER A 20 20.25 -15.05 -14.83
CA SER A 20 20.31 -15.84 -13.59
C SER A 20 20.30 -14.99 -12.30
N ASN A 21 20.41 -13.68 -12.41
CA ASN A 21 20.31 -12.77 -11.26
C ASN A 21 18.87 -12.62 -10.76
N ILE A 22 17.86 -12.88 -11.59
CA ILE A 22 16.45 -12.84 -11.17
C ILE A 22 16.08 -14.19 -10.55
N GLU A 23 15.83 -14.21 -9.25
CA GLU A 23 15.35 -15.41 -8.54
C GLU A 23 13.83 -15.54 -8.55
N SER A 24 13.13 -14.40 -8.30
CA SER A 24 11.67 -14.39 -8.28
C SER A 24 11.12 -13.04 -8.73
N VAL A 25 9.91 -13.05 -9.31
CA VAL A 25 9.10 -11.86 -9.59
C VAL A 25 7.71 -12.07 -9.02
N ILE A 26 7.30 -11.19 -8.14
CA ILE A 26 6.07 -11.32 -7.36
C ILE A 26 5.22 -10.07 -7.54
N LEU A 27 3.96 -10.25 -7.91
CA LEU A 27 2.94 -9.20 -7.93
C LEU A 27 2.31 -9.10 -6.53
N PHE A 28 2.14 -7.89 -6.01
CA PHE A 28 1.53 -7.71 -4.70
C PHE A 28 0.62 -6.47 -4.61
N GLY A 29 -0.08 -6.34 -3.48
CA GLY A 29 -0.93 -5.18 -3.18
C GLY A 29 -2.28 -5.21 -3.89
N SER A 30 -2.83 -4.04 -4.22
CA SER A 30 -4.20 -3.87 -4.71
C SER A 30 -4.52 -4.67 -5.99
N ALA A 31 -3.53 -4.92 -6.83
CA ALA A 31 -3.69 -5.70 -8.06
C ALA A 31 -4.01 -7.18 -7.79
N VAL A 32 -3.65 -7.69 -6.60
CA VAL A 32 -3.96 -9.07 -6.15
C VAL A 32 -5.13 -9.07 -5.18
N ALA A 33 -5.24 -8.06 -4.34
CA ALA A 33 -6.29 -7.96 -3.32
C ALA A 33 -7.70 -7.68 -3.87
N GLY A 34 -7.85 -7.42 -5.17
CA GLY A 34 -9.14 -7.09 -5.78
C GLY A 34 -9.54 -5.59 -5.67
N ASP A 35 -8.68 -4.75 -5.08
CA ASP A 35 -8.92 -3.32 -4.84
C ASP A 35 -8.27 -2.42 -5.90
N PHE A 36 -8.00 -2.94 -7.09
CA PHE A 36 -7.31 -2.20 -8.14
C PHE A 36 -8.26 -1.25 -8.88
N HIS A 37 -7.97 0.05 -8.82
CA HIS A 37 -8.72 1.11 -9.51
C HIS A 37 -7.85 1.78 -10.58
N PRO A 38 -8.19 1.66 -11.88
CA PRO A 38 -7.44 2.30 -12.95
C PRO A 38 -7.32 3.82 -12.75
N GLY A 39 -6.10 4.34 -12.90
CA GLY A 39 -5.79 5.76 -12.69
C GLY A 39 -5.59 6.20 -11.24
N LEU A 40 -5.91 5.34 -10.26
CA LEU A 40 -5.72 5.58 -8.83
C LEU A 40 -4.80 4.54 -8.17
N SER A 41 -4.65 3.36 -8.76
CA SER A 41 -3.82 2.27 -8.24
C SER A 41 -2.66 1.98 -9.17
N ASN A 42 -1.52 1.62 -8.60
CA ASN A 42 -0.34 1.14 -9.31
C ASN A 42 -0.24 -0.38 -9.25
N VAL A 43 0.49 -0.96 -10.19
CA VAL A 43 0.91 -2.36 -10.15
C VAL A 43 2.24 -2.43 -9.42
N ASN A 44 2.24 -3.08 -8.26
CA ASN A 44 3.44 -3.23 -7.45
C ASN A 44 4.09 -4.59 -7.70
N LEU A 45 5.38 -4.57 -7.99
CA LEU A 45 6.18 -5.75 -8.26
C LEU A 45 7.38 -5.82 -7.31
N LEU A 46 7.65 -7.00 -6.78
CA LEU A 46 8.88 -7.34 -6.08
C LEU A 46 9.71 -8.24 -7.00
N CYS A 47 10.94 -7.81 -7.28
CA CYS A 47 11.96 -8.60 -7.96
C CYS A 47 12.99 -9.06 -6.92
N VAL A 48 13.08 -10.36 -6.68
CA VAL A 48 14.08 -10.94 -5.80
C VAL A 48 15.32 -11.27 -6.64
N LEU A 49 16.45 -10.72 -6.20
CA LEU A 49 17.72 -10.75 -6.90
C LEU A 49 18.77 -11.57 -6.11
N ARG A 50 19.75 -12.13 -6.81
CA ARG A 50 20.94 -12.70 -6.16
C ARG A 50 21.93 -11.62 -5.76
N ASP A 51 22.03 -10.58 -6.58
CA ASP A 51 22.93 -9.44 -6.40
C ASP A 51 22.16 -8.14 -6.67
N SER A 52 22.18 -7.22 -5.69
CA SER A 52 21.58 -5.89 -5.76
C SER A 52 22.61 -4.78 -5.95
N SER A 53 23.85 -5.12 -6.39
CA SER A 53 24.90 -4.14 -6.68
C SER A 53 24.49 -3.15 -7.77
N PHE A 54 25.16 -1.99 -7.81
CA PHE A 54 24.89 -0.96 -8.82
C PHE A 54 24.94 -1.51 -10.24
N GLN A 55 25.93 -2.37 -10.55
CA GLN A 55 26.08 -3.00 -11.87
C GLN A 55 24.91 -3.92 -12.19
N ALA A 56 24.49 -4.73 -11.23
CA ALA A 56 23.35 -5.63 -11.38
C ALA A 56 22.05 -4.84 -11.62
N LEU A 57 21.80 -3.77 -10.84
CA LEU A 57 20.64 -2.89 -11.04
C LEU A 57 20.70 -2.14 -12.36
N GLN A 58 21.90 -1.70 -12.79
CA GLN A 58 22.09 -1.03 -14.07
C GLN A 58 21.71 -1.93 -15.25
N ALA A 59 21.97 -3.23 -15.17
CA ALA A 59 21.57 -4.19 -16.20
C ALA A 59 20.03 -4.21 -16.39
N LEU A 60 19.25 -3.98 -15.33
CA LEU A 60 17.79 -3.99 -15.36
C LEU A 60 17.17 -2.70 -15.89
N THR A 61 17.95 -1.63 -16.08
CA THR A 61 17.48 -0.29 -16.44
C THR A 61 16.56 -0.29 -17.67
N ARG A 62 16.84 -1.12 -18.69
CA ARG A 62 16.05 -1.15 -19.92
C ARG A 62 14.63 -1.67 -19.67
N ALA A 63 14.50 -2.71 -18.85
CA ALA A 63 13.20 -3.26 -18.46
C ALA A 63 12.43 -2.28 -17.56
N ALA A 64 13.11 -1.67 -16.57
CA ALA A 64 12.52 -0.68 -15.69
C ALA A 64 12.02 0.56 -16.45
N LYS A 65 12.80 1.10 -17.39
CA LYS A 65 12.37 2.23 -18.24
C LYS A 65 11.19 1.88 -19.15
N TRP A 66 11.10 0.65 -19.62
CA TRP A 66 9.92 0.22 -20.37
C TRP A 66 8.68 0.17 -19.48
N TRP A 67 8.82 -0.30 -18.24
CA TRP A 67 7.75 -0.35 -17.24
C TRP A 67 7.28 1.07 -16.83
N ASP A 68 8.21 2.00 -16.63
CA ASP A 68 7.91 3.41 -16.37
C ASP A 68 7.07 4.06 -17.49
N LYS A 69 7.36 3.72 -18.77
CA LYS A 69 6.52 4.16 -19.90
C LYS A 69 5.07 3.65 -19.84
N GLN A 70 4.81 2.55 -19.10
CA GLN A 70 3.46 2.08 -18.79
C GLN A 70 2.84 2.85 -17.61
N LYS A 71 3.50 3.92 -17.12
CA LYS A 71 3.09 4.75 -15.97
C LYS A 71 2.98 3.94 -14.69
N GLN A 72 3.88 2.97 -14.50
CA GLN A 72 3.97 2.17 -13.29
C GLN A 72 5.23 2.50 -12.51
N PRO A 73 5.21 2.41 -11.15
CA PRO A 73 6.39 2.62 -10.34
C PRO A 73 7.46 1.56 -10.65
N PRO A 74 8.74 1.89 -10.45
CA PRO A 74 9.81 0.90 -10.52
C PRO A 74 9.50 -0.29 -9.59
N PRO A 75 9.89 -1.52 -9.97
CA PRO A 75 9.75 -2.66 -9.08
C PRO A 75 10.63 -2.47 -7.83
N LEU A 76 10.16 -2.98 -6.70
CA LEU A 76 10.97 -3.16 -5.51
C LEU A 76 11.99 -4.26 -5.80
N CYS A 77 13.28 -3.97 -5.64
CA CYS A 77 14.36 -4.91 -5.85
C CYS A 77 15.04 -5.19 -4.50
N MET A 78 15.09 -6.47 -4.10
CA MET A 78 15.74 -6.92 -2.87
C MET A 78 16.40 -8.27 -3.12
N THR A 79 17.48 -8.56 -2.42
CA THR A 79 18.00 -9.93 -2.32
C THR A 79 17.15 -10.72 -1.31
N ARG A 80 17.23 -12.05 -1.35
CA ARG A 80 16.59 -12.90 -0.35
C ARG A 80 17.08 -12.56 1.05
N GLN A 81 18.37 -12.33 1.22
CA GLN A 81 18.97 -11.94 2.49
C GLN A 81 18.44 -10.60 3.00
N GLU A 82 18.33 -9.58 2.13
CA GLU A 82 17.75 -8.28 2.48
C GLU A 82 16.29 -8.44 2.90
N LEU A 83 15.51 -9.26 2.18
CA LEU A 83 14.13 -9.52 2.51
C LEU A 83 13.99 -10.17 3.91
N GLU A 84 14.80 -11.19 4.21
CA GLU A 84 14.82 -11.90 5.49
C GLU A 84 15.28 -11.00 6.64
N SER A 85 16.32 -10.17 6.42
CA SER A 85 16.87 -9.27 7.43
C SER A 85 16.05 -8.01 7.67
N SER A 86 15.06 -7.73 6.82
CA SER A 86 14.21 -6.54 6.91
C SER A 86 12.83 -6.82 7.54
N THR A 87 12.61 -8.04 8.04
CA THR A 87 11.29 -8.46 8.53
C THR A 87 10.83 -7.72 9.78
N ASP A 88 11.75 -7.23 10.58
CA ASP A 88 11.50 -6.43 11.78
C ASP A 88 11.29 -4.93 11.46
N VAL A 89 11.76 -4.46 10.30
CA VAL A 89 11.68 -3.05 9.88
C VAL A 89 10.48 -2.80 8.97
N PHE A 90 10.16 -3.74 8.06
CA PHE A 90 9.06 -3.62 7.10
C PHE A 90 7.89 -4.56 7.45
N THR A 91 7.53 -4.65 8.73
CA THR A 91 6.51 -5.57 9.23
C THR A 91 5.16 -5.36 8.54
N ILE A 92 4.73 -4.11 8.37
CA ILE A 92 3.45 -3.73 7.74
C ILE A 92 3.42 -4.21 6.29
N GLU A 93 4.43 -3.84 5.52
CA GLU A 93 4.52 -4.15 4.09
C GLU A 93 4.63 -5.66 3.85
N LEU A 94 5.45 -6.35 4.64
CA LEU A 94 5.67 -7.78 4.47
C LEU A 94 4.45 -8.60 4.87
N LEU A 95 3.73 -8.22 5.93
CA LEU A 95 2.45 -8.85 6.28
C LEU A 95 1.40 -8.65 5.18
N ASP A 96 1.34 -7.45 4.58
CA ASP A 96 0.45 -7.17 3.46
C ASP A 96 0.83 -7.98 2.21
N MET A 97 2.12 -8.05 1.90
CA MET A 97 2.62 -8.87 0.79
C MET A 97 2.30 -10.35 1.01
N GLN A 98 2.53 -10.89 2.22
CA GLN A 98 2.18 -12.29 2.52
C GLN A 98 0.71 -12.58 2.32
N GLN A 99 -0.15 -11.64 2.66
CA GLN A 99 -1.59 -11.83 2.55
C GLN A 99 -2.10 -11.72 1.10
N HIS A 100 -1.49 -10.83 0.30
CA HIS A 100 -1.98 -10.50 -1.04
C HIS A 100 -0.82 -10.43 -2.03
N HIS A 101 -0.34 -11.60 -2.48
CA HIS A 101 0.65 -11.70 -3.54
C HIS A 101 0.33 -12.81 -4.53
N ARG A 102 1.00 -12.76 -5.67
CA ARG A 102 0.98 -13.78 -6.71
C ARG A 102 2.37 -13.90 -7.32
N VAL A 103 2.94 -15.08 -7.26
CA VAL A 103 4.21 -15.39 -7.92
C VAL A 103 4.00 -15.39 -9.43
N LEU A 104 4.79 -14.59 -10.14
CA LEU A 104 4.80 -14.50 -11.60
C LEU A 104 5.95 -15.31 -12.20
N PHE A 105 7.05 -15.43 -11.45
CA PHE A 105 8.22 -16.19 -11.82
C PHE A 105 9.02 -16.62 -10.60
N GLY A 106 9.63 -17.80 -10.61
CA GLY A 106 10.51 -18.31 -9.56
C GLY A 106 9.77 -18.82 -8.34
N ASP A 107 10.46 -18.80 -7.19
CA ASP A 107 9.94 -19.34 -5.93
C ASP A 107 9.08 -18.34 -5.18
N ASP A 108 8.14 -18.84 -4.38
CA ASP A 108 7.43 -18.06 -3.39
C ASP A 108 8.31 -17.84 -2.15
N VAL A 109 8.94 -16.68 -2.09
CA VAL A 109 9.82 -16.31 -0.97
C VAL A 109 9.06 -15.64 0.18
N LEU A 110 7.78 -15.33 0.00
CA LEU A 110 6.98 -14.60 1.00
C LEU A 110 6.25 -15.54 1.96
N THR A 111 5.73 -16.67 1.47
CA THR A 111 4.88 -17.57 2.29
C THR A 111 5.62 -18.14 3.50
N GLY A 112 6.92 -18.38 3.42
CA GLY A 112 7.72 -18.92 4.55
C GLY A 112 8.40 -17.88 5.42
N LEU A 113 8.26 -16.59 5.10
CA LEU A 113 8.94 -15.51 5.79
C LEU A 113 8.35 -15.28 7.19
N LYS A 114 9.20 -15.30 8.22
CA LYS A 114 8.77 -15.04 9.60
C LYS A 114 8.86 -13.54 9.87
N VAL A 115 7.72 -12.91 10.07
CA VAL A 115 7.63 -11.48 10.39
C VAL A 115 7.38 -11.33 11.90
N PRO A 116 8.36 -10.79 12.67
CA PRO A 116 8.20 -10.58 14.10
C PRO A 116 7.21 -9.45 14.37
N MET A 117 6.45 -9.57 15.46
CA MET A 117 5.40 -8.60 15.80
C MET A 117 5.80 -7.63 16.91
N ASP A 118 6.99 -7.79 17.49
CA ASP A 118 7.43 -7.04 18.67
C ASP A 118 7.45 -5.52 18.45
N LEU A 119 7.83 -5.07 17.26
CA LEU A 119 7.89 -3.66 16.88
C LEU A 119 6.69 -3.20 16.03
N HIS A 120 5.77 -4.11 15.70
CA HIS A 120 4.66 -3.81 14.79
C HIS A 120 3.83 -2.60 15.22
N ARG A 121 3.46 -2.50 16.51
CA ARG A 121 2.72 -1.36 17.05
C ARG A 121 3.47 -0.05 16.85
N VAL A 122 4.77 -0.03 17.17
CA VAL A 122 5.61 1.16 17.02
C VAL A 122 5.71 1.60 15.56
N GLN A 123 5.83 0.66 14.63
CA GLN A 123 5.82 0.95 13.20
C GLN A 123 4.48 1.51 12.75
N VAL A 124 3.37 0.92 13.17
CA VAL A 124 2.01 1.42 12.85
C VAL A 124 1.83 2.85 13.36
N GLU A 125 2.28 3.13 14.57
CA GLU A 125 2.24 4.47 15.15
C GLU A 125 3.09 5.45 14.34
N TYR A 126 4.33 5.08 14.00
CA TYR A 126 5.23 5.90 13.21
C TYR A 126 4.60 6.25 11.84
N GLU A 127 4.13 5.25 11.12
CA GLU A 127 3.52 5.43 9.79
C GLU A 127 2.25 6.29 9.86
N LEU A 128 1.40 6.09 10.87
CA LEU A 128 0.21 6.90 11.07
C LEU A 128 0.57 8.37 11.34
N ARG A 129 1.57 8.63 12.21
CA ARG A 129 2.00 9.99 12.54
C ARG A 129 2.64 10.68 11.34
N GLU A 130 3.55 10.01 10.64
CA GLU A 130 4.19 10.56 9.44
C GLU A 130 3.13 10.95 8.41
N LYS A 131 2.24 10.01 8.06
CA LYS A 131 1.20 10.25 7.05
C LYS A 131 0.15 11.27 7.50
N LEU A 132 -0.14 11.35 8.79
CA LEU A 132 -1.01 12.41 9.34
C LEU A 132 -0.37 13.79 9.18
N ILE A 133 0.92 13.93 9.48
CA ILE A 133 1.65 15.19 9.30
C ILE A 133 1.64 15.60 7.82
N LEU A 134 1.95 14.66 6.91
CA LEU A 134 1.89 14.89 5.47
C LEU A 134 0.48 15.26 4.99
N LEU A 135 -0.55 14.57 5.49
CA LEU A 135 -1.95 14.88 5.19
C LEU A 135 -2.29 16.31 5.57
N ARG A 136 -1.92 16.75 6.77
CA ARG A 136 -2.14 18.15 7.24
C ARG A 136 -1.41 19.16 6.36
N GLN A 137 -0.16 18.89 5.99
CA GLN A 137 0.60 19.76 5.08
C GLN A 137 -0.08 19.89 3.71
N HIS A 138 -0.57 18.78 3.16
CA HIS A 138 -1.28 18.82 1.88
C HIS A 138 -2.65 19.50 1.98
N VAL A 139 -3.37 19.36 3.11
CA VAL A 139 -4.62 20.09 3.35
C VAL A 139 -4.36 21.61 3.34
N LEU A 140 -3.28 22.10 3.95
CA LEU A 140 -2.93 23.53 3.93
C LEU A 140 -2.81 24.09 2.49
N VAL A 141 -2.28 23.29 1.57
CA VAL A 141 -2.07 23.71 0.17
C VAL A 141 -3.31 23.45 -0.71
N ALA A 142 -4.16 22.50 -0.33
CA ALA A 142 -5.30 22.05 -1.15
C ALA A 142 -6.64 22.69 -0.71
N SER A 143 -6.72 23.29 0.46
CA SER A 143 -7.99 23.71 1.10
C SER A 143 -8.79 24.77 0.34
N ASP A 144 -8.16 25.53 -0.53
CA ASP A 144 -8.82 26.52 -1.40
C ASP A 144 -9.38 25.92 -2.71
N ASN A 145 -9.01 24.66 -3.05
CA ASN A 145 -9.32 24.02 -4.32
C ASN A 145 -9.94 22.64 -4.12
N GLU A 146 -11.23 22.50 -4.41
CA GLU A 146 -11.97 21.24 -4.22
C GLU A 146 -11.41 20.07 -5.05
N SER A 147 -10.90 20.33 -6.26
CA SER A 147 -10.28 19.25 -7.08
C SER A 147 -9.02 18.72 -6.43
N ARG A 148 -8.19 19.59 -5.85
CA ARG A 148 -6.98 19.18 -5.11
C ARG A 148 -7.33 18.44 -3.82
N LEU A 149 -8.38 18.86 -3.10
CA LEU A 149 -8.87 18.15 -1.92
C LEU A 149 -9.37 16.75 -2.29
N TRP A 150 -10.12 16.61 -3.38
CA TRP A 150 -10.54 15.31 -3.89
C TRP A 150 -9.33 14.41 -4.22
N ASP A 151 -8.36 14.92 -4.95
CA ASP A 151 -7.16 14.16 -5.31
C ASP A 151 -6.39 13.72 -4.04
N LEU A 152 -6.24 14.59 -3.06
CA LEU A 152 -5.59 14.28 -1.79
C LEU A 152 -6.29 13.13 -1.07
N VAL A 153 -7.60 13.25 -0.82
CA VAL A 153 -8.37 12.26 -0.06
C VAL A 153 -8.43 10.91 -0.81
N LEU A 154 -8.70 10.94 -2.12
CA LEU A 154 -8.78 9.73 -2.93
C LEU A 154 -7.43 8.98 -3.02
N ARG A 155 -6.31 9.70 -3.09
CA ARG A 155 -4.98 9.07 -3.17
C ARG A 155 -4.47 8.57 -1.83
N SER A 156 -4.77 9.24 -0.72
CA SER A 156 -4.31 8.85 0.61
C SER A 156 -5.12 7.70 1.24
N ALA A 157 -6.40 7.55 0.87
CA ALA A 157 -7.31 6.60 1.50
C ALA A 157 -6.84 5.13 1.52
N PRO A 158 -6.22 4.56 0.46
CA PRO A 158 -5.74 3.18 0.51
C PRO A 158 -4.66 2.95 1.57
N SER A 159 -3.74 3.91 1.73
CA SER A 159 -2.68 3.84 2.73
C SER A 159 -3.26 3.89 4.14
N PHE A 160 -4.19 4.82 4.41
CA PHE A 160 -4.85 4.87 5.71
C PHE A 160 -5.74 3.66 5.97
N ALA A 161 -6.46 3.13 4.98
CA ALA A 161 -7.24 1.91 5.15
C ALA A 161 -6.36 0.69 5.49
N THR A 162 -5.17 0.60 4.88
CA THR A 162 -4.15 -0.38 5.25
C THR A 162 -3.68 -0.18 6.70
N LEU A 163 -3.31 1.06 7.07
CA LEU A 163 -2.85 1.37 8.43
C LEU A 163 -3.94 1.15 9.48
N PHE A 164 -5.21 1.39 9.16
CA PHE A 164 -6.34 1.11 10.06
C PHE A 164 -6.48 -0.40 10.32
N ARG A 165 -6.24 -1.24 9.31
CA ARG A 165 -6.17 -2.68 9.50
C ARG A 165 -5.01 -3.08 10.42
N HIS A 166 -3.83 -2.49 10.22
CA HIS A 166 -2.67 -2.73 11.09
C HIS A 166 -2.86 -2.13 12.49
N ALA A 167 -3.61 -1.04 12.62
CA ALA A 167 -4.01 -0.51 13.92
C ALA A 167 -4.90 -1.50 14.70
N LEU A 168 -5.83 -2.19 14.04
CA LEU A 168 -6.60 -3.26 14.67
C LEU A 168 -5.69 -4.37 15.21
N ILE A 169 -4.72 -4.82 14.41
CA ILE A 169 -3.75 -5.85 14.82
C ILE A 169 -2.93 -5.33 16.02
N ALA A 170 -2.46 -4.10 15.98
CA ALA A 170 -1.69 -3.47 17.07
C ALA A 170 -2.51 -3.35 18.37
N LEU A 171 -3.84 -3.18 18.23
CA LEU A 171 -4.77 -3.16 19.36
C LEU A 171 -5.21 -4.56 19.82
N GLY A 172 -4.61 -5.65 19.29
CA GLY A 172 -4.86 -7.02 19.72
C GLY A 172 -5.98 -7.75 18.95
N ASP A 173 -6.45 -7.23 17.83
CA ASP A 173 -7.40 -7.91 16.95
C ASP A 173 -6.64 -8.54 15.78
N ALA A 174 -6.40 -9.86 15.88
CA ALA A 174 -5.65 -10.62 14.88
C ALA A 174 -6.51 -11.06 13.66
N THR A 175 -7.75 -10.61 13.55
CA THR A 175 -8.63 -11.00 12.44
C THR A 175 -8.10 -10.49 11.10
N LYS A 176 -8.00 -11.42 10.13
CA LYS A 176 -7.63 -11.07 8.76
C LYS A 176 -8.84 -10.43 8.07
N SER A 177 -9.07 -9.15 8.35
CA SER A 177 -10.20 -8.40 7.78
C SER A 177 -9.82 -7.76 6.45
N ALA A 178 -10.76 -7.67 5.52
CA ALA A 178 -10.64 -6.77 4.37
C ALA A 178 -10.50 -5.32 4.86
N ARG A 179 -9.86 -4.45 4.08
CA ARG A 179 -9.61 -3.05 4.48
C ARG A 179 -10.88 -2.32 4.92
N ARG A 180 -11.99 -2.54 4.21
CA ARG A 180 -13.30 -1.93 4.51
C ARG A 180 -13.85 -2.40 5.86
N ASP A 181 -13.82 -3.69 6.10
CA ASP A 181 -14.29 -4.29 7.35
C ASP A 181 -13.43 -3.82 8.52
N ALA A 182 -12.12 -3.73 8.31
CA ALA A 182 -11.19 -3.20 9.30
C ALA A 182 -11.51 -1.76 9.71
N VAL A 183 -11.89 -0.88 8.76
CA VAL A 183 -12.35 0.48 9.06
C VAL A 183 -13.59 0.47 9.94
N GLN A 184 -14.58 -0.38 9.66
CA GLN A 184 -15.81 -0.48 10.45
C GLN A 184 -15.54 -1.02 11.86
N VAL A 185 -14.81 -2.12 11.99
CA VAL A 185 -14.47 -2.72 13.28
C VAL A 185 -13.65 -1.75 14.12
N LEU A 186 -12.65 -1.11 13.52
CA LEU A 186 -11.81 -0.13 14.22
C LEU A 186 -12.63 1.08 14.69
N SER A 187 -13.60 1.56 13.90
CA SER A 187 -14.43 2.69 14.27
C SER A 187 -15.27 2.41 15.52
N GLN A 188 -15.80 1.19 15.65
CA GLN A 188 -16.54 0.76 16.84
C GLN A 188 -15.65 0.66 18.07
N ARG A 189 -14.41 0.19 17.89
CA ARG A 189 -13.44 0.00 18.98
C ARG A 189 -12.86 1.29 19.51
N VAL A 190 -12.56 2.24 18.62
CA VAL A 190 -11.85 3.48 18.93
C VAL A 190 -12.80 4.68 19.07
N GLY A 191 -14.01 4.58 18.54
CA GLY A 191 -15.03 5.61 18.66
C GLY A 191 -14.86 6.77 17.67
N PHE A 192 -14.58 6.49 16.38
CA PHE A 192 -14.54 7.51 15.33
C PHE A 192 -15.64 7.31 14.28
N ASP A 193 -15.99 8.37 13.55
CA ASP A 193 -16.92 8.29 12.42
C ASP A 193 -16.25 7.65 11.21
N ALA A 194 -16.60 6.38 10.92
CA ALA A 194 -16.11 5.64 9.76
C ALA A 194 -16.68 6.16 8.43
N THR A 195 -17.79 6.92 8.46
CA THR A 195 -18.58 7.28 7.28
C THR A 195 -17.73 7.98 6.23
N ALA A 196 -16.86 8.90 6.63
CA ALA A 196 -16.01 9.64 5.71
C ALA A 196 -15.04 8.71 4.97
N MET A 197 -14.35 7.81 5.68
CA MET A 197 -13.42 6.85 5.07
C MET A 197 -14.16 5.89 4.13
N LEU A 198 -15.31 5.37 4.55
CA LEU A 198 -16.11 4.45 3.74
C LEU A 198 -16.66 5.11 2.48
N GLN A 199 -17.13 6.37 2.57
CA GLN A 199 -17.56 7.17 1.40
C GLN A 199 -16.41 7.36 0.41
N VAL A 200 -15.19 7.63 0.88
CA VAL A 200 -14.01 7.75 0.00
C VAL A 200 -13.73 6.43 -0.72
N LEU A 201 -13.81 5.30 -0.02
CA LEU A 201 -13.67 3.99 -0.64
C LEU A 201 -14.78 3.72 -1.67
N ASP A 202 -16.04 4.07 -1.38
CA ASP A 202 -17.16 3.93 -2.31
C ASP A 202 -17.01 4.78 -3.57
N ILE A 203 -16.49 6.00 -3.44
CA ILE A 203 -16.19 6.87 -4.59
C ILE A 203 -15.07 6.26 -5.44
N ARG A 204 -14.01 5.72 -4.82
CA ARG A 204 -12.94 5.02 -5.54
C ARG A 204 -13.45 3.82 -6.31
N GLU A 205 -14.38 3.07 -5.73
CA GLU A 205 -15.05 1.92 -6.32
C GLU A 205 -16.17 2.31 -7.32
N LYS A 206 -16.39 3.62 -7.54
CA LYS A 206 -17.45 4.17 -8.40
C LYS A 206 -18.87 3.76 -7.99
N LYS A 207 -19.08 3.46 -6.71
CA LYS A 207 -20.40 3.17 -6.13
C LYS A 207 -21.19 4.44 -5.83
N ILE A 208 -20.48 5.55 -5.54
CA ILE A 208 -21.06 6.87 -5.25
C ILE A 208 -20.42 7.90 -6.16
N ASP A 209 -21.24 8.82 -6.70
CA ASP A 209 -20.73 9.98 -7.45
C ASP A 209 -20.24 11.04 -6.48
N ARG A 210 -18.95 11.41 -6.58
CA ARG A 210 -18.33 12.45 -5.76
C ARG A 210 -19.04 13.81 -5.83
N LYS A 211 -19.80 14.09 -6.91
CA LYS A 211 -20.54 15.35 -7.09
C LYS A 211 -21.67 15.53 -6.08
N THR A 212 -22.14 14.46 -5.44
CA THR A 212 -23.21 14.49 -4.43
C THR A 212 -22.70 14.80 -3.03
N ILE A 213 -21.37 14.95 -2.85
CA ILE A 213 -20.72 15.05 -1.54
C ILE A 213 -19.96 16.36 -1.44
N ASN A 214 -20.10 17.05 -0.31
CA ASN A 214 -19.29 18.21 0.02
C ASN A 214 -17.90 17.74 0.46
N ILE A 215 -16.89 18.03 -0.35
CA ILE A 215 -15.51 17.59 -0.09
C ILE A 215 -14.89 18.24 1.15
N ARG A 216 -15.29 19.45 1.50
CA ARG A 216 -14.74 20.16 2.70
C ARG A 216 -15.22 19.49 3.97
N ASP A 217 -16.52 19.15 4.04
CA ASP A 217 -17.07 18.37 5.15
C ASP A 217 -16.48 16.97 5.22
N LEU A 218 -16.44 16.26 4.08
CA LEU A 218 -15.83 14.93 3.99
C LEU A 218 -14.36 14.96 4.43
N GLY A 219 -13.57 15.93 3.95
CA GLY A 219 -12.16 16.08 4.29
C GLY A 219 -11.92 16.35 5.77
N ALA A 220 -12.77 17.17 6.40
CA ALA A 220 -12.69 17.43 7.83
C ALA A 220 -12.94 16.16 8.65
N ARG A 221 -14.01 15.39 8.34
CA ARG A 221 -14.31 14.12 9.01
C ARG A 221 -13.26 13.05 8.74
N TYR A 222 -12.72 13.01 7.52
CA TYR A 222 -11.64 12.11 7.14
C TYR A 222 -10.37 12.37 7.96
N LEU A 223 -9.95 13.64 8.08
CA LEU A 223 -8.80 14.04 8.89
C LEU A 223 -9.02 13.68 10.36
N ALA A 224 -10.20 13.99 10.92
CA ALA A 224 -10.54 13.66 12.30
C ALA A 224 -10.49 12.16 12.60
N ALA A 225 -10.94 11.32 11.64
CA ALA A 225 -10.84 9.87 11.76
C ALA A 225 -9.37 9.40 11.84
N VAL A 226 -8.51 9.92 10.97
CA VAL A 226 -7.06 9.60 10.99
C VAL A 226 -6.42 10.03 12.29
N GLU A 227 -6.72 11.23 12.80
CA GLU A 227 -6.22 11.74 14.08
C GLU A 227 -6.63 10.85 15.26
N THR A 228 -7.91 10.44 15.28
CA THR A 228 -8.44 9.59 16.35
C THR A 228 -7.76 8.24 16.37
N VAL A 229 -7.57 7.60 15.21
CA VAL A 229 -6.88 6.31 15.12
C VAL A 229 -5.41 6.43 15.51
N THR A 230 -4.72 7.48 15.05
CA THR A 230 -3.32 7.73 15.41
C THR A 230 -3.15 7.84 16.93
N ASN A 231 -4.02 8.62 17.59
CA ASN A 231 -3.99 8.79 19.04
C ASN A 231 -4.37 7.52 19.81
N ALA A 232 -5.18 6.64 19.23
CA ALA A 232 -5.55 5.39 19.86
C ALA A 232 -4.39 4.37 19.86
N VAL A 233 -3.63 4.30 18.76
CA VAL A 233 -2.44 3.43 18.67
C VAL A 233 -1.31 3.91 19.58
N ASP A 234 -1.14 5.22 19.76
CA ASP A 234 -0.17 5.84 20.67
C ASP A 234 -0.40 5.45 22.15
N ARG A 235 -1.66 5.28 22.53
CA ARG A 235 -2.06 4.97 23.92
C ARG A 235 -2.11 3.47 24.25
N ALA A 236 -1.92 2.61 23.24
CA ALA A 236 -1.95 1.16 23.40
C ALA A 236 -0.55 0.61 23.72
#